data_f42b07e4be9650a9296d69f602bc606b
#
_entry.id   f42b07e4be9650a9296d69f602bc606b
#
_cell.length_a   1.000
_cell.length_b   1.000
_cell.length_c   1.000
_cell.angle_alpha   90.00
_cell.angle_beta   90.00
_cell.angle_gamma   90.00
#
_symmetry.space_group_name_H-M   'P 1'
#
loop_
_entity.id
_entity.type
_entity.pdbx_description
1 polymer ?
#
loop_
_entity_poly.entity_id
_entity_poly.type
_entity_poly.pdbx_seq_one_letter_code
_entity_poly.pdbx_strand_id
1 'polypeptide(L)'
;MNDEKKSELAGEFEPEIIEPEVDICADNMGSDEGITALENHDDDARTQVQRAFADAVYDLRATADVLTYDDNFSDVKTGTHHTSGEPVKREFVLGSKDPRDAALVEKPLSEDVAWTGRIFNVNRLRVELPDGRKALRDVVRHPGAVAVVALTDEGRICLVRQYRTALDRVTVEIPAGKLDPGEDPLDCAHRELLEETGMKAEKMAFLTTIATSDGFTDELIHIYMATGLTFAGSHPDADEFINVDLIKVPELIDAVLDGQIEDAKTVVGALLCDSISHRLQAFE
;
A
#
# COMPACT_ATOMS: atom_id res chain seq x y z
N MET A 1 -24.45 -8.21 51.22
CA MET A 1 -24.60 -6.80 50.80
C MET A 1 -23.89 -6.67 49.47
N ASN A 2 -24.43 -6.63 48.38
CA ASN A 2 -25.68 -6.84 47.65
C ASN A 2 -25.30 -7.08 46.19
N ASP A 3 -25.74 -8.22 45.67
CA ASP A 3 -25.59 -8.66 44.25
C ASP A 3 -26.66 -8.04 43.33
N GLU A 4 -27.06 -6.79 43.54
CA GLU A 4 -28.18 -6.15 42.85
C GLU A 4 -27.83 -4.95 41.95
N LYS A 5 -26.65 -4.88 41.36
CA LYS A 5 -26.30 -3.79 40.42
C LYS A 5 -25.64 -4.21 39.12
N LYS A 6 -25.97 -5.37 38.58
CA LYS A 6 -25.44 -5.83 37.27
C LYS A 6 -26.51 -6.16 36.22
N SER A 7 -27.73 -5.69 36.34
CA SER A 7 -28.80 -6.06 35.40
C SER A 7 -29.52 -4.88 34.71
N GLU A 8 -28.89 -3.71 34.55
CA GLU A 8 -29.56 -2.54 33.94
C GLU A 8 -28.79 -1.87 32.79
N LEU A 9 -28.02 -2.60 32.00
CA LEU A 9 -27.39 -2.06 30.78
C LEU A 9 -27.43 -3.04 29.60
N ALA A 10 -28.49 -3.86 29.51
CA ALA A 10 -28.81 -4.58 28.29
C ALA A 10 -30.08 -3.95 27.67
N GLY A 11 -29.96 -2.74 27.16
CA GLY A 11 -30.93 -2.15 26.25
C GLY A 11 -30.74 -2.83 24.90
N GLU A 12 -31.75 -3.61 24.49
CA GLU A 12 -31.89 -4.16 23.15
C GLU A 12 -31.95 -3.01 22.18
N PHE A 13 -30.90 -2.84 21.35
CA PHE A 13 -30.87 -1.94 20.22
C PHE A 13 -31.53 -2.70 19.06
N GLU A 14 -32.84 -2.53 18.85
CA GLU A 14 -33.45 -2.86 17.57
C GLU A 14 -33.11 -1.76 16.57
N PRO A 15 -32.45 -2.09 15.45
CA PRO A 15 -32.22 -1.09 14.39
C PRO A 15 -33.56 -0.79 13.71
N GLU A 16 -34.04 0.44 13.83
CA GLU A 16 -35.05 0.97 12.92
C GLU A 16 -34.51 0.95 11.49
N ILE A 17 -35.08 0.08 10.67
CA ILE A 17 -34.81 0.07 9.22
C ILE A 17 -35.53 1.28 8.64
N ILE A 18 -34.80 2.38 8.47
CA ILE A 18 -35.26 3.50 7.64
C ILE A 18 -34.96 3.10 6.20
N GLU A 19 -35.98 2.66 5.47
CA GLU A 19 -35.88 2.51 4.02
C GLU A 19 -35.69 3.91 3.40
N PRO A 20 -34.59 4.17 2.65
CA PRO A 20 -34.49 5.43 1.92
C PRO A 20 -35.46 5.36 0.74
N GLU A 21 -36.41 6.28 0.67
CA GLU A 21 -37.10 6.61 -0.57
C GLU A 21 -36.04 7.16 -1.54
N VAL A 22 -35.55 6.32 -2.42
CA VAL A 22 -34.68 6.73 -3.53
C VAL A 22 -35.60 7.19 -4.66
N ASP A 23 -35.77 8.50 -4.76
CA ASP A 23 -36.30 9.13 -5.95
C ASP A 23 -35.24 8.99 -7.05
N ILE A 24 -35.39 7.96 -7.86
CA ILE A 24 -34.53 7.75 -9.04
C ILE A 24 -34.98 8.73 -10.10
N CYS A 25 -34.38 9.91 -10.14
CA CYS A 25 -34.37 10.76 -11.32
C CYS A 25 -33.69 10.03 -12.46
N ALA A 26 -34.47 9.30 -13.23
CA ALA A 26 -34.08 8.74 -14.52
C ALA A 26 -34.03 9.86 -15.56
N ASP A 27 -32.96 10.67 -15.54
CA ASP A 27 -32.64 11.55 -16.68
C ASP A 27 -31.14 11.91 -16.58
N ASN A 28 -30.29 11.03 -17.08
CA ASN A 28 -29.02 11.29 -17.77
C ASN A 28 -28.29 9.97 -18.13
N MET A 29 -29.01 9.11 -18.86
CA MET A 29 -28.29 8.19 -19.75
C MET A 29 -27.91 8.98 -20.99
N GLY A 30 -26.76 9.64 -20.93
CA GLY A 30 -26.06 10.13 -22.11
C GLY A 30 -25.74 8.94 -23.00
N SER A 31 -26.17 9.04 -24.22
CA SER A 31 -26.07 8.10 -25.32
C SER A 31 -24.70 7.36 -25.41
N ASP A 32 -24.79 6.09 -25.74
CA ASP A 32 -23.72 5.10 -26.04
C ASP A 32 -22.76 5.48 -27.18
N GLU A 33 -22.66 6.76 -27.56
CA GLU A 33 -21.80 7.20 -28.66
C GLU A 33 -20.37 7.60 -28.26
N GLY A 34 -20.02 7.53 -26.97
CA GLY A 34 -18.69 7.90 -26.47
C GLY A 34 -17.67 6.77 -26.39
N ILE A 35 -18.08 5.51 -26.49
CA ILE A 35 -17.19 4.36 -26.27
C ILE A 35 -16.69 3.70 -27.59
N THR A 36 -17.33 3.99 -28.71
CA THR A 36 -17.01 3.37 -30.01
C THR A 36 -16.02 4.15 -30.88
N ALA A 37 -15.43 5.26 -30.42
CA ALA A 37 -14.50 6.08 -31.20
C ALA A 37 -13.00 5.86 -30.88
N LEU A 38 -12.62 4.79 -30.17
CA LEU A 38 -11.23 4.45 -29.86
C LEU A 38 -10.68 3.23 -30.62
N GLU A 39 -11.33 2.84 -31.71
CA GLU A 39 -10.75 1.86 -32.62
C GLU A 39 -9.98 2.59 -33.74
N ASN A 40 -8.66 2.29 -33.79
CA ASN A 40 -7.70 2.64 -34.81
C ASN A 40 -7.01 3.99 -34.71
N HIS A 41 -5.90 4.05 -33.92
CA HIS A 41 -4.63 4.66 -34.36
C HIS A 41 -3.53 4.42 -33.30
N ASP A 42 -2.42 3.82 -33.73
CA ASP A 42 -1.13 3.68 -33.01
C ASP A 42 -1.05 2.59 -31.92
N ASP A 43 -1.47 1.38 -32.21
CA ASP A 43 -1.26 0.21 -31.35
C ASP A 43 0.22 -0.20 -31.17
N ASP A 44 1.11 0.23 -32.07
CA ASP A 44 2.49 -0.28 -32.09
C ASP A 44 3.41 0.46 -31.10
N ALA A 45 3.33 1.79 -31.02
CA ALA A 45 4.19 2.58 -30.14
C ALA A 45 3.76 2.47 -28.66
N ARG A 46 2.45 2.47 -28.40
CA ARG A 46 1.90 2.33 -27.03
C ARG A 46 2.17 0.96 -26.43
N THR A 47 2.01 -0.09 -27.23
CA THR A 47 2.31 -1.49 -26.81
C THR A 47 3.81 -1.67 -26.56
N GLN A 48 4.69 -0.95 -27.29
CA GLN A 48 6.12 -0.98 -27.06
C GLN A 48 6.51 -0.30 -25.73
N VAL A 49 5.92 0.86 -25.39
CA VAL A 49 6.17 1.55 -24.11
C VAL A 49 5.74 0.70 -22.93
N GLN A 50 4.59 0.04 -23.01
CA GLN A 50 4.11 -0.85 -21.94
C GLN A 50 4.95 -2.11 -21.78
N ARG A 51 5.38 -2.72 -22.89
CA ARG A 51 6.32 -3.85 -22.86
C ARG A 51 7.65 -3.43 -22.27
N ALA A 52 8.20 -2.28 -22.73
CA ALA A 52 9.44 -1.72 -22.20
C ALA A 52 9.31 -1.41 -20.70
N PHE A 53 8.16 -0.91 -20.24
CA PHE A 53 7.92 -0.61 -18.82
C PHE A 53 7.88 -1.89 -17.95
N ALA A 54 7.19 -2.93 -18.41
CA ALA A 54 7.15 -4.22 -17.71
C ALA A 54 8.52 -4.91 -17.71
N ASP A 55 9.23 -4.86 -18.83
CA ASP A 55 10.57 -5.43 -18.98
C ASP A 55 11.58 -4.65 -18.12
N ALA A 56 11.48 -3.31 -18.04
CA ALA A 56 12.33 -2.49 -17.19
C ALA A 56 12.12 -2.70 -15.70
N VAL A 57 10.91 -2.98 -15.23
CA VAL A 57 10.67 -3.39 -13.83
C VAL A 57 11.37 -4.72 -13.53
N TYR A 58 11.41 -5.63 -14.49
CA TYR A 58 12.18 -6.89 -14.38
C TYR A 58 13.69 -6.63 -14.43
N ASP A 59 14.16 -5.79 -15.34
CA ASP A 59 15.60 -5.48 -15.49
C ASP A 59 16.16 -4.65 -14.34
N LEU A 60 15.39 -3.71 -13.78
CA LEU A 60 15.80 -2.95 -12.59
C LEU A 60 16.04 -3.85 -11.37
N ARG A 61 15.38 -5.01 -11.28
CA ARG A 61 15.66 -6.01 -10.24
C ARG A 61 16.95 -6.79 -10.52
N ALA A 62 17.22 -7.10 -11.78
CA ALA A 62 18.45 -7.80 -12.19
C ALA A 62 19.68 -6.89 -12.06
N THR A 63 19.51 -5.56 -12.14
CA THR A 63 20.60 -4.58 -12.06
C THR A 63 20.74 -3.91 -10.70
N ALA A 64 19.88 -4.21 -9.73
CA ALA A 64 19.97 -3.65 -8.36
C ALA A 64 21.30 -3.95 -7.67
N ASP A 65 22.05 -4.95 -8.14
CA ASP A 65 23.41 -5.24 -7.67
C ASP A 65 24.50 -4.31 -8.27
N VAL A 66 24.16 -3.37 -9.15
CA VAL A 66 25.12 -2.56 -9.91
C VAL A 66 25.01 -1.05 -9.65
N LEU A 67 24.08 -0.58 -8.79
CA LEU A 67 24.03 0.84 -8.45
C LEU A 67 25.15 1.19 -7.45
N THR A 68 26.34 1.46 -8.00
CA THR A 68 27.37 2.21 -7.28
C THR A 68 26.89 3.65 -7.17
N TYR A 69 26.53 4.06 -5.97
CA TYR A 69 26.28 5.45 -5.62
C TYR A 69 27.56 6.26 -5.87
N ASP A 70 27.45 7.33 -6.67
CA ASP A 70 28.54 8.28 -6.90
C ASP A 70 28.90 8.97 -5.58
N ASP A 71 30.19 8.95 -5.21
CA ASP A 71 30.76 9.35 -3.91
C ASP A 71 30.67 10.86 -3.58
N ASN A 72 29.84 11.65 -4.27
CA ASN A 72 29.77 13.09 -4.11
C ASN A 72 28.82 13.62 -2.99
N PHE A 73 28.35 12.74 -2.09
CA PHE A 73 27.54 13.17 -0.94
C PHE A 73 28.38 13.46 0.31
N SER A 74 29.58 14.05 0.17
CA SER A 74 30.52 14.30 1.28
C SER A 74 30.14 15.48 2.20
N ASP A 75 29.08 16.23 1.93
CA ASP A 75 28.78 17.49 2.64
C ASP A 75 27.52 17.51 3.51
N VAL A 76 26.86 16.36 3.75
CA VAL A 76 25.79 16.31 4.73
C VAL A 76 26.38 16.27 6.14
N LYS A 77 26.43 17.41 6.82
CA LYS A 77 26.76 17.51 8.25
C LYS A 77 25.66 16.80 9.05
N THR A 78 25.85 15.52 9.34
CA THR A 78 25.04 14.81 10.34
C THR A 78 25.39 15.35 11.70
N GLY A 79 24.43 16.03 12.35
CA GLY A 79 24.56 16.46 13.74
C GLY A 79 24.69 15.25 14.65
N THR A 80 25.92 14.89 14.99
CA THR A 80 26.19 13.87 16.00
C THR A 80 26.34 14.50 17.35
N HIS A 81 25.50 14.11 18.31
CA HIS A 81 25.81 14.28 19.73
C HIS A 81 27.00 13.37 20.10
N HIS A 82 28.10 14.00 20.32
CA HIS A 82 29.28 13.77 21.12
C HIS A 82 29.71 12.39 21.61
N THR A 83 30.83 11.99 21.12
CA THR A 83 32.04 11.72 21.95
C THR A 83 33.26 12.02 21.09
N SER A 84 34.30 12.61 21.70
CA SER A 84 35.54 13.03 21.09
C SER A 84 36.30 11.85 20.47
N GLY A 85 36.10 11.65 19.19
CA GLY A 85 36.80 10.68 18.34
C GLY A 85 36.68 11.14 16.90
N GLU A 86 37.73 10.96 16.11
CA GLU A 86 37.73 11.28 14.67
C GLU A 86 36.51 10.66 13.99
N PRO A 87 35.91 11.33 12.96
CA PRO A 87 34.81 10.78 12.22
C PRO A 87 35.28 9.49 11.51
N VAL A 88 34.83 8.35 12.04
CA VAL A 88 35.04 7.07 11.39
C VAL A 88 34.25 7.11 10.08
N LYS A 89 34.91 7.15 8.94
CA LYS A 89 34.28 6.90 7.64
C LYS A 89 33.68 5.49 7.73
N ARG A 90 32.36 5.43 7.90
CA ARG A 90 31.63 4.15 7.95
C ARG A 90 31.02 3.91 6.59
N GLU A 91 31.38 2.82 5.98
CA GLU A 91 30.68 2.31 4.81
C GLU A 91 29.26 1.93 5.21
N PHE A 92 28.27 2.42 4.47
CA PHE A 92 26.88 2.10 4.70
C PHE A 92 26.61 0.70 4.11
N VAL A 93 26.16 -0.23 4.94
CA VAL A 93 25.79 -1.59 4.54
C VAL A 93 24.27 -1.68 4.46
N LEU A 94 23.75 -1.95 3.27
CA LEU A 94 22.32 -2.13 3.04
C LEU A 94 21.83 -3.48 3.58
N GLY A 95 20.68 -3.45 4.25
CA GLY A 95 19.98 -4.64 4.76
C GLY A 95 20.66 -5.26 5.98
N SER A 96 20.18 -6.45 6.38
CA SER A 96 20.55 -7.18 7.60
C SER A 96 21.95 -7.81 7.58
N LYS A 97 22.89 -7.28 6.79
CA LYS A 97 24.27 -7.81 6.64
C LYS A 97 25.29 -7.05 7.48
N ASP A 98 24.90 -5.98 8.17
CA ASP A 98 25.84 -5.27 9.04
C ASP A 98 26.11 -6.09 10.31
N PRO A 99 27.37 -6.47 10.57
CA PRO A 99 27.68 -7.26 11.76
C PRO A 99 27.35 -6.56 13.10
N ARG A 100 27.16 -5.23 13.08
CA ARG A 100 26.75 -4.46 14.25
C ARG A 100 25.28 -4.67 14.62
N ASP A 101 24.44 -5.12 13.67
CA ASP A 101 23.02 -5.35 13.90
C ASP A 101 22.78 -6.44 14.96
N ALA A 102 23.71 -7.38 15.12
CA ALA A 102 23.63 -8.39 16.16
C ALA A 102 23.51 -7.80 17.58
N ALA A 103 24.08 -6.59 17.81
CA ALA A 103 23.97 -5.87 19.08
C ALA A 103 22.65 -5.11 19.27
N LEU A 104 21.75 -5.13 18.27
CA LEU A 104 20.45 -4.48 18.33
C LEU A 104 19.30 -5.48 18.52
N VAL A 105 19.58 -6.78 18.36
CA VAL A 105 18.55 -7.82 18.35
C VAL A 105 17.94 -7.99 19.74
N GLU A 106 16.62 -7.85 19.83
CA GLU A 106 15.84 -8.26 21.00
C GLU A 106 15.45 -9.73 20.87
N LYS A 107 15.59 -10.49 21.96
CA LYS A 107 15.29 -11.94 21.97
C LYS A 107 13.88 -12.17 22.53
N PRO A 108 12.93 -12.69 21.73
CA PRO A 108 11.62 -13.07 22.25
C PRO A 108 11.73 -14.19 23.30
N LEU A 109 11.05 -14.01 24.44
CA LEU A 109 11.01 -14.97 25.54
C LEU A 109 9.63 -15.64 25.64
N SER A 110 8.55 -14.86 25.45
CA SER A 110 7.17 -15.36 25.40
C SER A 110 6.31 -14.36 24.60
N GLU A 111 5.20 -14.87 24.09
CA GLU A 111 4.18 -14.10 23.39
C GLU A 111 2.79 -14.58 23.84
N ASP A 112 1.95 -13.65 24.27
CA ASP A 112 0.60 -13.90 24.73
C ASP A 112 -0.38 -12.99 23.97
N VAL A 113 -1.54 -13.53 23.54
CA VAL A 113 -2.59 -12.71 22.91
C VAL A 113 -3.26 -11.86 23.98
N ALA A 114 -3.13 -10.54 23.89
CA ALA A 114 -3.75 -9.59 24.79
C ALA A 114 -5.18 -9.21 24.34
N TRP A 115 -5.43 -9.19 23.02
CA TRP A 115 -6.75 -8.91 22.47
C TRP A 115 -6.87 -9.50 21.05
N THR A 116 -8.08 -9.99 20.71
CA THR A 116 -8.39 -10.54 19.37
C THR A 116 -9.50 -9.73 18.73
N GLY A 117 -9.23 -9.19 17.55
CA GLY A 117 -10.19 -8.47 16.71
C GLY A 117 -10.60 -9.26 15.46
N ARG A 118 -11.42 -8.64 14.61
CA ARG A 118 -11.82 -9.22 13.32
C ARG A 118 -10.69 -9.18 12.29
N ILE A 119 -9.85 -8.13 12.32
CA ILE A 119 -8.83 -7.85 11.31
C ILE A 119 -7.44 -8.26 11.83
N PHE A 120 -7.14 -7.95 13.09
CA PHE A 120 -5.83 -8.15 13.69
C PHE A 120 -5.94 -8.59 15.15
N ASN A 121 -4.82 -9.10 15.66
CA ASN A 121 -4.66 -9.38 17.09
C ASN A 121 -3.66 -8.42 17.71
N VAL A 122 -3.82 -8.12 18.99
CA VAL A 122 -2.78 -7.44 19.77
C VAL A 122 -2.11 -8.47 20.67
N ASN A 123 -0.82 -8.67 20.44
CA ASN A 123 -0.02 -9.62 21.20
C ASN A 123 0.94 -8.86 22.12
N ARG A 124 1.15 -9.39 23.32
CA ARG A 124 2.14 -8.90 24.26
C ARG A 124 3.32 -9.85 24.30
N LEU A 125 4.47 -9.35 23.87
CA LEU A 125 5.73 -10.06 23.89
C LEU A 125 6.54 -9.66 25.11
N ARG A 126 7.15 -10.65 25.77
CA ARG A 126 8.26 -10.41 26.71
C ARG A 126 9.54 -10.65 25.95
N VAL A 127 10.44 -9.66 25.96
CA VAL A 127 11.72 -9.73 25.26
C VAL A 127 12.89 -9.50 26.22
N GLU A 128 14.04 -10.06 25.86
CA GLU A 128 15.32 -9.73 26.46
C GLU A 128 16.03 -8.73 25.55
N LEU A 129 16.37 -7.58 26.10
CA LEU A 129 17.10 -6.53 25.42
C LEU A 129 18.57 -6.91 25.23
N PRO A 130 19.32 -6.25 24.32
CA PRO A 130 20.74 -6.53 24.09
C PRO A 130 21.63 -6.44 25.34
N ASP A 131 21.22 -5.63 26.34
CA ASP A 131 21.92 -5.49 27.61
C ASP A 131 21.46 -6.50 28.69
N GLY A 132 20.63 -7.47 28.34
CA GLY A 132 20.10 -8.52 29.22
C GLY A 132 18.89 -8.12 30.07
N ARG A 133 18.45 -6.86 30.02
CA ARG A 133 17.20 -6.44 30.67
C ARG A 133 15.99 -7.02 29.97
N LYS A 134 14.88 -7.17 30.69
CA LYS A 134 13.59 -7.62 30.12
C LYS A 134 12.68 -6.44 29.90
N ALA A 135 11.95 -6.47 28.78
CA ALA A 135 10.98 -5.47 28.41
C ALA A 135 9.70 -6.12 27.86
N LEU A 136 8.63 -5.33 27.76
CA LEU A 136 7.40 -5.71 27.09
C LEU A 136 7.28 -4.97 25.77
N ARG A 137 6.70 -5.64 24.77
CA ARG A 137 6.33 -5.09 23.47
C ARG A 137 4.88 -5.46 23.19
N ASP A 138 4.03 -4.50 22.93
CA ASP A 138 2.69 -4.74 22.43
C ASP A 138 2.74 -4.63 20.91
N VAL A 139 2.38 -5.70 20.21
CA VAL A 139 2.52 -5.82 18.74
C VAL A 139 1.17 -6.17 18.14
N VAL A 140 0.78 -5.43 17.13
CA VAL A 140 -0.37 -5.75 16.28
C VAL A 140 0.08 -6.79 15.26
N ARG A 141 -0.54 -7.99 15.30
CA ARG A 141 -0.34 -9.08 14.33
C ARG A 141 -1.36 -8.96 13.23
N HIS A 142 -0.89 -8.75 12.01
CA HIS A 142 -1.72 -8.54 10.82
C HIS A 142 -1.42 -9.57 9.74
N PRO A 143 -2.41 -10.05 8.96
CA PRO A 143 -2.17 -11.06 7.90
C PRO A 143 -1.30 -10.54 6.76
N GLY A 144 -1.09 -9.25 6.66
CA GLY A 144 -0.50 -8.58 5.51
C GLY A 144 -1.56 -8.10 4.52
N ALA A 145 -1.13 -7.36 3.51
CA ALA A 145 -2.00 -6.80 2.49
C ALA A 145 -1.26 -6.66 1.15
N VAL A 146 -2.03 -6.38 0.11
CA VAL A 146 -1.52 -5.97 -1.20
C VAL A 146 -2.04 -4.59 -1.56
N ALA A 147 -1.35 -3.91 -2.47
CA ALA A 147 -1.81 -2.69 -3.10
C ALA A 147 -1.42 -2.68 -4.58
N VAL A 148 -2.25 -2.07 -5.42
CA VAL A 148 -2.07 -2.15 -6.87
C VAL A 148 -2.01 -0.76 -7.49
N VAL A 149 -0.88 -0.42 -8.10
CA VAL A 149 -0.75 0.72 -9.02
C VAL A 149 -1.31 0.30 -10.36
N ALA A 150 -2.59 0.52 -10.60
CA ALA A 150 -3.27 0.15 -11.84
C ALA A 150 -3.12 1.29 -12.86
N LEU A 151 -2.22 1.09 -13.82
CA LEU A 151 -1.84 2.09 -14.82
C LEU A 151 -2.53 1.79 -16.15
N THR A 152 -3.32 2.76 -16.64
CA THR A 152 -3.97 2.67 -17.96
C THR A 152 -3.00 3.03 -19.08
N ASP A 153 -3.37 2.69 -20.31
CA ASP A 153 -2.60 2.99 -21.52
C ASP A 153 -2.45 4.50 -21.77
N GLU A 154 -3.38 5.32 -21.24
CA GLU A 154 -3.34 6.77 -21.32
C GLU A 154 -2.50 7.41 -20.21
N GLY A 155 -1.77 6.64 -19.41
CA GLY A 155 -0.94 7.13 -18.32
C GLY A 155 -1.74 7.67 -17.13
N ARG A 156 -2.89 7.05 -16.85
CA ARG A 156 -3.70 7.35 -15.66
C ARG A 156 -3.60 6.23 -14.64
N ILE A 157 -3.54 6.59 -13.37
CA ILE A 157 -3.60 5.65 -12.25
C ILE A 157 -5.03 5.58 -11.74
N CYS A 158 -5.51 4.36 -11.49
CA CYS A 158 -6.77 4.11 -10.83
C CYS A 158 -6.63 4.35 -9.33
N LEU A 159 -7.53 5.16 -8.79
CA LEU A 159 -7.65 5.43 -7.36
C LEU A 159 -9.04 5.07 -6.87
N VAL A 160 -9.11 4.70 -5.61
CA VAL A 160 -10.36 4.43 -4.89
C VAL A 160 -10.56 5.47 -3.79
N ARG A 161 -11.82 5.82 -3.54
CA ARG A 161 -12.22 6.68 -2.42
C ARG A 161 -13.01 5.83 -1.44
N GLN A 162 -12.56 5.77 -0.21
CA GLN A 162 -13.19 4.99 0.84
C GLN A 162 -13.17 5.74 2.17
N TYR A 163 -14.24 5.62 2.96
CA TYR A 163 -14.29 6.17 4.31
C TYR A 163 -13.46 5.31 5.27
N ARG A 164 -12.48 5.90 5.91
CA ARG A 164 -11.63 5.25 6.91
C ARG A 164 -12.03 5.70 8.30
N THR A 165 -12.79 4.87 9.02
CA THR A 165 -13.28 5.16 10.37
C THR A 165 -12.18 5.57 11.35
N ALA A 166 -10.99 4.97 11.23
CA ALA A 166 -9.86 5.32 12.09
C ALA A 166 -9.36 6.77 11.90
N LEU A 167 -9.58 7.35 10.70
CA LEU A 167 -9.19 8.72 10.35
C LEU A 167 -10.39 9.67 10.34
N ASP A 168 -11.62 9.15 10.51
CA ASP A 168 -12.89 9.89 10.47
C ASP A 168 -13.05 10.74 9.20
N ARG A 169 -12.64 10.18 8.05
CA ARG A 169 -12.71 10.87 6.75
C ARG A 169 -12.63 9.91 5.57
N VAL A 170 -13.03 10.42 4.39
CA VAL A 170 -12.75 9.75 3.12
C VAL A 170 -11.29 9.95 2.76
N THR A 171 -10.63 8.87 2.39
CA THR A 171 -9.26 8.84 1.88
C THR A 171 -9.26 8.53 0.39
N VAL A 172 -8.18 8.90 -0.29
CA VAL A 172 -7.92 8.61 -1.70
C VAL A 172 -6.71 7.69 -1.76
N GLU A 173 -6.90 6.49 -2.28
CA GLU A 173 -5.94 5.40 -2.17
C GLU A 173 -5.79 4.66 -3.50
N ILE A 174 -4.66 4.00 -3.73
CA ILE A 174 -4.60 2.93 -4.75
C ILE A 174 -5.38 1.72 -4.25
N PRO A 175 -6.01 0.92 -5.14
CA PRO A 175 -6.72 -0.31 -4.76
C PRO A 175 -5.86 -1.21 -3.88
N ALA A 176 -6.44 -1.73 -2.80
CA ALA A 176 -5.69 -2.50 -1.81
C ALA A 176 -6.57 -3.33 -0.90
N GLY A 177 -6.15 -4.54 -0.58
CA GLY A 177 -6.88 -5.38 0.36
C GLY A 177 -5.98 -6.35 1.12
N LYS A 178 -6.58 -7.03 2.10
CA LYS A 178 -5.90 -7.96 2.99
C LYS A 178 -5.70 -9.31 2.33
N LEU A 179 -4.61 -9.96 2.69
CA LEU A 179 -4.40 -11.36 2.36
C LEU A 179 -5.38 -12.26 3.12
N ASP A 180 -6.01 -13.17 2.42
CA ASP A 180 -6.72 -14.29 3.03
C ASP A 180 -5.72 -15.32 3.58
N PRO A 181 -6.13 -16.14 4.56
CA PRO A 181 -5.25 -17.14 5.14
C PRO A 181 -4.64 -18.10 4.10
N GLY A 182 -3.34 -17.96 3.84
CA GLY A 182 -2.60 -18.79 2.89
C GLY A 182 -2.71 -18.35 1.43
N GLU A 183 -3.31 -17.20 1.17
CA GLU A 183 -3.40 -16.61 -0.17
C GLU A 183 -2.03 -16.14 -0.66
N ASP A 184 -1.74 -16.40 -1.93
CA ASP A 184 -0.56 -15.84 -2.59
C ASP A 184 -0.76 -14.32 -2.82
N PRO A 185 0.21 -13.46 -2.51
CA PRO A 185 0.06 -12.01 -2.69
C PRO A 185 -0.24 -11.58 -4.13
N LEU A 186 0.22 -12.30 -5.14
CA LEU A 186 -0.10 -12.00 -6.53
C LEU A 186 -1.56 -12.29 -6.85
N ASP A 187 -2.09 -13.43 -6.36
CA ASP A 187 -3.50 -13.79 -6.53
C ASP A 187 -4.40 -12.79 -5.82
N CYS A 188 -4.04 -12.40 -4.60
CA CYS A 188 -4.72 -11.34 -3.86
C CYS A 188 -4.74 -10.02 -4.64
N ALA A 189 -3.62 -9.60 -5.24
CA ALA A 189 -3.55 -8.37 -6.02
C ALA A 189 -4.51 -8.38 -7.24
N HIS A 190 -4.64 -9.52 -7.91
CA HIS A 190 -5.62 -9.70 -8.99
C HIS A 190 -7.06 -9.66 -8.49
N ARG A 191 -7.35 -10.30 -7.36
CA ARG A 191 -8.67 -10.34 -6.74
C ARG A 191 -9.12 -8.94 -6.31
N GLU A 192 -8.30 -8.25 -5.52
CA GLU A 192 -8.62 -6.91 -5.00
C GLU A 192 -8.78 -5.87 -6.11
N LEU A 193 -7.93 -5.90 -7.13
CA LEU A 193 -8.09 -5.02 -8.30
C LEU A 193 -9.45 -5.23 -8.97
N LEU A 194 -9.89 -6.48 -9.12
CA LEU A 194 -11.17 -6.79 -9.73
C LEU A 194 -12.34 -6.39 -8.83
N GLU A 195 -12.30 -6.70 -7.55
CA GLU A 195 -13.37 -6.46 -6.58
C GLU A 195 -13.62 -4.97 -6.41
N GLU A 196 -12.60 -4.19 -6.11
CA GLU A 196 -12.72 -2.75 -5.84
C GLU A 196 -12.97 -1.91 -7.08
N THR A 197 -12.33 -2.25 -8.22
CA THR A 197 -12.35 -1.38 -9.42
C THR A 197 -13.08 -1.97 -10.62
N GLY A 198 -13.36 -3.26 -10.61
CA GLY A 198 -13.89 -3.97 -11.77
C GLY A 198 -12.88 -4.19 -12.89
N MET A 199 -11.59 -3.95 -12.65
CA MET A 199 -10.54 -4.05 -13.66
C MET A 199 -9.80 -5.39 -13.56
N LYS A 200 -9.38 -5.92 -14.72
CA LYS A 200 -8.43 -7.02 -14.83
C LYS A 200 -7.17 -6.53 -15.51
N ALA A 201 -6.02 -7.01 -15.06
CA ALA A 201 -4.73 -6.71 -15.65
C ALA A 201 -4.24 -7.86 -16.54
N GLU A 202 -3.68 -7.53 -17.69
CA GLU A 202 -2.93 -8.51 -18.51
C GLU A 202 -1.59 -8.84 -17.84
N LYS A 203 -0.95 -7.82 -17.22
CA LYS A 203 0.33 -7.99 -16.54
C LYS A 203 0.25 -7.42 -15.13
N MET A 204 0.83 -8.15 -14.19
CA MET A 204 0.98 -7.75 -12.79
C MET A 204 2.43 -7.96 -12.38
N ALA A 205 3.12 -6.86 -12.04
CA ALA A 205 4.53 -6.90 -11.65
C ALA A 205 4.70 -6.40 -10.21
N PHE A 206 5.42 -7.18 -9.40
CA PHE A 206 5.72 -6.76 -8.04
C PHE A 206 6.69 -5.56 -8.04
N LEU A 207 6.38 -4.50 -7.33
CA LEU A 207 7.24 -3.31 -7.19
C LEU A 207 8.10 -3.38 -5.93
N THR A 208 7.46 -3.46 -4.78
CA THR A 208 8.13 -3.45 -3.47
C THR A 208 7.24 -4.01 -2.37
N THR A 209 7.81 -4.17 -1.19
CA THR A 209 7.07 -4.39 0.05
C THR A 209 7.37 -3.25 1.00
N ILE A 210 6.35 -2.70 1.65
CA ILE A 210 6.50 -1.69 2.69
C ILE A 210 6.03 -2.23 4.04
N ALA A 211 6.71 -1.84 5.12
CA ALA A 211 6.22 -1.95 6.48
C ALA A 211 5.42 -0.69 6.81
N THR A 212 4.20 -0.83 7.29
CA THR A 212 3.31 0.32 7.51
C THR A 212 3.65 1.09 8.77
N SER A 213 4.01 0.38 9.83
CA SER A 213 4.36 0.98 11.13
C SER A 213 5.18 0.01 11.98
N ASP A 214 6.43 -0.25 11.56
CA ASP A 214 7.36 -1.23 12.11
C ASP A 214 7.63 -1.10 13.62
N GLY A 215 7.26 0.05 14.22
CA GLY A 215 7.37 0.27 15.65
C GLY A 215 6.38 -0.54 16.51
N PHE A 216 5.23 -0.98 15.95
CA PHE A 216 4.20 -1.70 16.72
C PHE A 216 3.35 -2.69 15.93
N THR A 217 3.53 -2.83 14.62
CA THR A 217 2.82 -3.83 13.81
C THR A 217 3.78 -4.57 12.90
N ASP A 218 3.46 -5.81 12.57
CA ASP A 218 4.14 -6.61 11.57
C ASP A 218 3.44 -6.56 10.20
N GLU A 219 2.52 -5.61 10.00
CA GLU A 219 1.84 -5.44 8.73
C GLU A 219 2.82 -5.09 7.62
N LEU A 220 2.82 -5.92 6.58
CA LEU A 220 3.52 -5.70 5.33
C LEU A 220 2.51 -5.52 4.21
N ILE A 221 2.72 -4.52 3.35
CA ILE A 221 1.94 -4.33 2.14
C ILE A 221 2.82 -4.60 0.92
N HIS A 222 2.42 -5.57 0.10
CA HIS A 222 3.08 -5.90 -1.16
C HIS A 222 2.48 -5.02 -2.27
N ILE A 223 3.28 -4.13 -2.85
CA ILE A 223 2.83 -3.22 -3.91
C ILE A 223 3.14 -3.81 -5.27
N TYR A 224 2.13 -3.89 -6.12
CA TYR A 224 2.22 -4.36 -7.49
C TYR A 224 1.89 -3.25 -8.47
N MET A 225 2.39 -3.37 -9.71
CA MET A 225 1.94 -2.57 -10.85
C MET A 225 1.12 -3.44 -11.78
N ALA A 226 -0.04 -2.96 -12.16
CA ALA A 226 -0.94 -3.60 -13.11
C ALA A 226 -1.00 -2.78 -14.40
N THR A 227 -0.88 -3.45 -15.55
CA THR A 227 -0.98 -2.86 -16.91
C THR A 227 -1.81 -3.73 -17.84
N GLY A 228 -2.19 -3.21 -19.02
CA GLY A 228 -3.10 -3.90 -19.93
C GLY A 228 -4.48 -4.07 -19.29
N LEU A 229 -5.02 -2.98 -18.75
CA LEU A 229 -6.24 -3.00 -17.97
C LEU A 229 -7.47 -3.17 -18.87
N THR A 230 -8.37 -4.06 -18.46
CA THR A 230 -9.68 -4.27 -19.10
C THR A 230 -10.78 -4.22 -18.05
N PHE A 231 -11.92 -3.63 -18.37
CA PHE A 231 -13.05 -3.55 -17.44
C PHE A 231 -13.90 -4.82 -17.54
N ALA A 232 -14.17 -5.47 -16.39
CA ALA A 232 -14.93 -6.71 -16.29
C ALA A 232 -16.17 -6.59 -15.36
N GLY A 233 -16.41 -5.43 -14.78
CA GLY A 233 -17.46 -5.19 -13.79
C GLY A 233 -16.95 -5.28 -12.36
N SER A 234 -17.32 -4.30 -11.54
CA SER A 234 -16.95 -4.22 -10.13
C SER A 234 -17.88 -5.09 -9.28
N HIS A 235 -17.32 -5.75 -8.28
CA HIS A 235 -18.06 -6.56 -7.31
C HIS A 235 -17.46 -6.36 -5.89
N PRO A 236 -17.54 -5.12 -5.34
CA PRO A 236 -17.03 -4.86 -4.00
C PRO A 236 -17.77 -5.70 -2.96
N ASP A 237 -17.15 -5.92 -1.83
CA ASP A 237 -17.78 -6.57 -0.68
C ASP A 237 -19.03 -5.80 -0.23
N ALA A 238 -20.00 -6.50 0.36
CA ALA A 238 -21.31 -5.92 0.69
C ALA A 238 -21.27 -4.74 1.68
N ASP A 239 -20.17 -4.63 2.45
CA ASP A 239 -19.91 -3.57 3.43
C ASP A 239 -18.86 -2.54 2.93
N GLU A 240 -18.44 -2.62 1.67
CA GLU A 240 -17.51 -1.68 1.05
C GLU A 240 -18.21 -0.70 0.11
N PHE A 241 -18.09 0.58 0.45
CA PHE A 241 -18.61 1.70 -0.35
C PHE A 241 -17.43 2.45 -0.95
N ILE A 242 -17.17 2.18 -2.24
CA ILE A 242 -15.97 2.64 -2.95
C ILE A 242 -16.38 3.43 -4.20
N ASN A 243 -15.78 4.61 -4.38
CA ASN A 243 -15.80 5.32 -5.67
C ASN A 243 -14.46 5.15 -6.35
N VAL A 244 -14.48 4.96 -7.67
CA VAL A 244 -13.30 4.75 -8.51
C VAL A 244 -13.03 6.00 -9.35
N ASP A 245 -11.81 6.52 -9.28
CA ASP A 245 -11.34 7.67 -10.06
C ASP A 245 -10.11 7.30 -10.89
N LEU A 246 -9.88 8.04 -11.98
CA LEU A 246 -8.67 7.95 -12.80
C LEU A 246 -7.97 9.29 -12.84
N ILE A 247 -6.70 9.35 -12.41
CA ILE A 247 -5.88 10.55 -12.39
C ILE A 247 -4.62 10.36 -13.23
N LYS A 248 -4.14 11.40 -13.90
CA LYS A 248 -2.85 11.32 -14.58
C LYS A 248 -1.69 11.23 -13.59
N VAL A 249 -0.63 10.49 -13.94
CA VAL A 249 0.53 10.33 -13.06
C VAL A 249 1.09 11.66 -12.58
N PRO A 250 1.36 12.69 -13.42
CA PRO A 250 1.87 13.97 -12.95
C PRO A 250 0.93 14.69 -11.97
N GLU A 251 -0.39 14.65 -12.21
CA GLU A 251 -1.38 15.26 -11.33
C GLU A 251 -1.43 14.56 -9.96
N LEU A 252 -1.24 13.23 -9.94
CA LEU A 252 -1.14 12.47 -8.68
C LEU A 252 0.15 12.83 -7.92
N ILE A 253 1.28 12.99 -8.63
CA ILE A 253 2.54 13.39 -8.01
C ILE A 253 2.41 14.79 -7.40
N ASP A 254 1.82 15.74 -8.11
CA ASP A 254 1.56 17.10 -7.57
C ASP A 254 0.70 17.00 -6.29
N ALA A 255 -0.38 16.19 -6.31
CA ALA A 255 -1.24 16.00 -5.14
C ALA A 255 -0.51 15.35 -3.94
N VAL A 256 0.45 14.46 -4.19
CA VAL A 256 1.32 13.88 -3.15
C VAL A 256 2.25 14.95 -2.58
N LEU A 257 2.91 15.73 -3.44
CA LEU A 257 3.85 16.78 -3.01
C LEU A 257 3.15 17.92 -2.25
N ASP A 258 1.92 18.23 -2.61
CA ASP A 258 1.09 19.22 -1.93
C ASP A 258 0.43 18.70 -0.63
N GLY A 259 0.66 17.41 -0.28
CA GLY A 259 0.10 16.81 0.92
C GLY A 259 -1.40 16.53 0.86
N GLN A 260 -1.98 16.47 -0.34
CA GLN A 260 -3.39 16.11 -0.54
C GLN A 260 -3.61 14.60 -0.48
N ILE A 261 -2.57 13.81 -0.75
CA ILE A 261 -2.55 12.35 -0.63
C ILE A 261 -1.61 12.00 0.54
N GLU A 262 -2.18 11.40 1.58
CA GLU A 262 -1.45 11.04 2.81
C GLU A 262 -1.32 9.53 3.01
N ASP A 263 -2.05 8.73 2.25
CA ASP A 263 -2.02 7.28 2.34
C ASP A 263 -0.66 6.73 1.89
N ALA A 264 0.05 6.06 2.81
CA ALA A 264 1.45 5.65 2.62
C ALA A 264 1.66 4.75 1.38
N LYS A 265 0.78 3.76 1.16
CA LYS A 265 0.90 2.85 0.01
C LYS A 265 0.70 3.58 -1.33
N THR A 266 -0.20 4.57 -1.34
CA THR A 266 -0.46 5.41 -2.51
C THR A 266 0.71 6.34 -2.82
N VAL A 267 1.25 7.01 -1.79
CA VAL A 267 2.45 7.85 -1.92
C VAL A 267 3.62 7.03 -2.48
N VAL A 268 3.92 5.87 -1.90
CA VAL A 268 5.01 5.01 -2.36
C VAL A 268 4.76 4.50 -3.78
N GLY A 269 3.54 4.01 -4.06
CA GLY A 269 3.17 3.50 -5.38
C GLY A 269 3.28 4.56 -6.48
N ALA A 270 2.78 5.78 -6.22
CA ALA A 270 2.85 6.91 -7.14
C ALA A 270 4.30 7.31 -7.44
N LEU A 271 5.13 7.48 -6.41
CA LEU A 271 6.54 7.87 -6.57
C LEU A 271 7.36 6.79 -7.28
N LEU A 272 7.11 5.51 -7.04
CA LEU A 272 7.76 4.42 -7.76
C LEU A 272 7.35 4.42 -9.24
N CYS A 273 6.05 4.58 -9.53
CA CYS A 273 5.55 4.67 -10.90
C CYS A 273 6.21 5.81 -11.66
N ASP A 274 6.27 6.99 -11.08
CA ASP A 274 6.92 8.17 -11.66
C ASP A 274 8.41 7.96 -11.88
N SER A 275 9.13 7.45 -10.87
CA SER A 275 10.57 7.16 -10.94
C SER A 275 10.92 6.17 -12.05
N ILE A 276 10.11 5.10 -12.20
CA ILE A 276 10.31 4.10 -13.26
C ILE A 276 10.06 4.73 -14.62
N SER A 277 9.00 5.52 -14.79
CA SER A 277 8.68 6.22 -16.04
C SER A 277 9.81 7.14 -16.49
N HIS A 278 10.38 7.93 -15.59
CA HIS A 278 11.50 8.82 -15.89
C HIS A 278 12.79 8.06 -16.25
N ARG A 279 13.07 6.93 -15.59
CA ARG A 279 14.25 6.11 -15.94
C ARG A 279 14.14 5.52 -17.32
N LEU A 280 12.95 5.09 -17.75
CA LEU A 280 12.74 4.56 -19.10
C LEU A 280 12.99 5.63 -20.17
N GLN A 281 12.50 6.86 -19.96
CA GLN A 281 12.73 7.99 -20.89
C GLN A 281 14.20 8.41 -20.99
N ALA A 282 15.01 8.16 -19.97
CA ALA A 282 16.44 8.50 -19.98
C ALA A 282 17.30 7.51 -20.81
N PHE A 283 16.75 6.38 -21.22
CA PHE A 283 17.43 5.38 -22.06
C PHE A 283 17.02 5.43 -23.54
N GLU A 284 16.06 6.30 -23.91
CA GLU A 284 15.71 6.65 -25.28
C GLU A 284 16.57 7.82 -25.81
#